data_da5848fe8d682d57c099757a911dbf9c
#
_entry.id   da5848fe8d682d57c099757a911dbf9c
#
_cell.length_a   1.000
_cell.length_b   1.000
_cell.length_c   1.000
_cell.angle_alpha   90.00
_cell.angle_beta   90.00
_cell.angle_gamma   90.00
#
_symmetry.space_group_name_H-M   'P 1'
#
loop_
_entity.id
_entity.type
_entity.pdbx_description
1 polymer ?
#
loop_
_entity_poly.entity_id
_entity_poly.type
_entity_poly.pdbx_seq_one_letter_code
_entity_poly.pdbx_strand_id
1 'polypeptide(L)'
;MSAASAASVSDPARTPSAGEVARRYANARAAMAQHGVDALLVSGSEYSGFEGAVRYLSGFRIVHRYAYVLLPAQGEPTTIFPSEARWVGDHADGWIGEPVFAEHPGAFIRDHLRAAQVKRLAVYGLDYIMPVRDYRALCEGPFELVDFDVAFDLSRAVKSDEELALVRESMAINVAGFWAVQQAYEPGRTQAQLMAAAEEVFARLGTGRQTMDMVVWGHAGAATPEFRIPDQQTPIAADDLLLYSLEVAGPGGHWVEFSRPLTRGALAADTLRMLEAYQEYHAAARASMRAGASAHDVHRAVSAPFAQRGYPLGHVTGHSIGMTMIEHPKIGEGVEIELREGMIFSMHPHAIAGAGSACLYMQDTWCIGADAGEPLASVPLAIFDGHEPPPPTLDHTTGGT
;
A
#
# COMPACT_ATOMS: atom_id res chain seq x y z
N MET A 1 -23.73 -28.05 26.86
CA MET A 1 -24.09 -27.30 25.67
C MET A 1 -22.79 -27.02 24.92
N SER A 2 -22.56 -27.76 23.84
CA SER A 2 -21.34 -27.69 23.02
C SER A 2 -21.37 -26.42 22.23
N ALA A 3 -20.38 -25.53 22.45
CA ALA A 3 -20.13 -24.40 21.58
C ALA A 3 -19.58 -24.96 20.25
N ALA A 4 -20.38 -24.95 19.22
CA ALA A 4 -19.91 -25.20 17.88
C ALA A 4 -18.92 -24.07 17.54
N SER A 5 -17.64 -24.40 17.36
CA SER A 5 -16.64 -23.55 16.75
C SER A 5 -17.16 -23.15 15.37
N ALA A 6 -17.49 -21.86 15.20
CA ALA A 6 -17.67 -21.32 13.87
C ALA A 6 -16.28 -21.32 13.21
N ALA A 7 -16.03 -22.34 12.38
CA ALA A 7 -14.88 -22.33 11.50
C ALA A 7 -14.98 -21.04 10.66
N SER A 8 -13.98 -20.17 10.73
CA SER A 8 -13.83 -19.06 9.81
C SER A 8 -13.72 -19.67 8.42
N VAL A 9 -14.74 -19.45 7.59
CA VAL A 9 -14.69 -19.88 6.20
C VAL A 9 -13.71 -18.92 5.53
N SER A 10 -12.43 -19.35 5.42
CA SER A 10 -11.48 -18.69 4.53
C SER A 10 -12.10 -18.72 3.14
N ASP A 11 -12.31 -17.55 2.54
CA ASP A 11 -12.79 -17.47 1.16
C ASP A 11 -11.70 -18.08 0.25
N PRO A 12 -11.91 -19.26 -0.34
CA PRO A 12 -10.90 -19.95 -1.14
C PRO A 12 -10.45 -19.13 -2.36
N ALA A 13 -11.25 -18.16 -2.80
CA ALA A 13 -10.90 -17.27 -3.89
C ALA A 13 -9.83 -16.21 -3.51
N ARG A 14 -9.58 -16.01 -2.23
CA ARG A 14 -8.63 -15.02 -1.69
C ARG A 14 -7.37 -15.63 -1.07
N THR A 15 -7.32 -16.95 -0.98
CA THR A 15 -6.12 -17.66 -0.55
C THR A 15 -5.27 -17.94 -1.79
N PRO A 16 -3.98 -17.55 -1.80
CA PRO A 16 -3.12 -17.81 -2.95
C PRO A 16 -3.01 -19.31 -3.22
N SER A 17 -2.92 -19.67 -4.49
CA SER A 17 -2.69 -21.08 -4.88
C SER A 17 -1.35 -21.58 -4.33
N ALA A 18 -1.21 -22.91 -4.21
CA ALA A 18 0.06 -23.53 -3.82
C ALA A 18 1.20 -23.14 -4.80
N GLY A 19 0.87 -22.93 -6.09
CA GLY A 19 1.82 -22.45 -7.10
C GLY A 19 2.28 -21.04 -6.81
N GLU A 20 1.37 -20.16 -6.41
CA GLU A 20 1.69 -18.78 -6.05
C GLU A 20 2.54 -18.72 -4.77
N VAL A 21 2.21 -19.51 -3.74
CA VAL A 21 3.04 -19.60 -2.52
C VAL A 21 4.46 -20.07 -2.87
N ALA A 22 4.59 -21.10 -3.70
CA ALA A 22 5.89 -21.59 -4.15
C ALA A 22 6.68 -20.52 -4.94
N ARG A 23 6.00 -19.74 -5.78
CA ARG A 23 6.61 -18.61 -6.52
C ARG A 23 7.15 -17.55 -5.56
N ARG A 24 6.38 -17.16 -4.54
CA ARG A 24 6.79 -16.17 -3.54
C ARG A 24 8.08 -16.61 -2.82
N TYR A 25 8.13 -17.86 -2.37
CA TYR A 25 9.34 -18.40 -1.72
C TYR A 25 10.52 -18.50 -2.69
N ALA A 26 10.28 -18.91 -3.94
CA ALA A 26 11.32 -19.00 -4.96
C ALA A 26 11.94 -17.63 -5.25
N ASN A 27 11.11 -16.58 -5.40
CA ASN A 27 11.57 -15.21 -5.63
C ASN A 27 12.40 -14.68 -4.45
N ALA A 28 11.91 -14.84 -3.23
CA ALA A 28 12.64 -14.43 -2.03
C ALA A 28 13.99 -15.17 -1.91
N ARG A 29 14.01 -16.50 -2.13
CA ARG A 29 15.25 -17.30 -2.10
C ARG A 29 16.21 -16.96 -3.23
N ALA A 30 15.71 -16.61 -4.40
CA ALA A 30 16.55 -16.12 -5.50
C ALA A 30 17.27 -14.81 -5.11
N ALA A 31 16.55 -13.87 -4.49
CA ALA A 31 17.15 -12.65 -3.96
C ALA A 31 18.18 -12.96 -2.85
N MET A 32 17.85 -13.88 -1.93
CA MET A 32 18.80 -14.33 -0.89
C MET A 32 20.08 -14.90 -1.50
N ALA A 33 19.97 -15.74 -2.52
CA ALA A 33 21.13 -16.33 -3.20
C ALA A 33 22.00 -15.27 -3.89
N GLN A 34 21.39 -14.26 -4.53
CA GLN A 34 22.11 -13.15 -5.16
C GLN A 34 22.95 -12.34 -4.15
N HIS A 35 22.45 -12.22 -2.91
CA HIS A 35 23.13 -11.47 -1.83
C HIS A 35 23.97 -12.36 -0.92
N GLY A 36 24.02 -13.67 -1.15
CA GLY A 36 24.78 -14.63 -0.38
C GLY A 36 24.39 -14.68 1.10
N VAL A 37 23.06 -14.67 1.38
CA VAL A 37 22.53 -14.77 2.73
C VAL A 37 21.91 -16.15 2.98
N ASP A 38 22.04 -16.65 4.23
CA ASP A 38 21.65 -18.02 4.59
C ASP A 38 20.18 -18.12 5.03
N ALA A 39 19.64 -17.03 5.57
CA ALA A 39 18.25 -16.93 6.01
C ALA A 39 17.73 -15.51 5.84
N LEU A 40 16.43 -15.37 5.70
CA LEU A 40 15.71 -14.10 5.66
C LEU A 40 14.72 -14.05 6.85
N LEU A 41 14.85 -13.03 7.67
CA LEU A 41 13.90 -12.68 8.71
C LEU A 41 13.06 -11.50 8.25
N VAL A 42 11.76 -11.74 8.08
CA VAL A 42 10.80 -10.70 7.70
C VAL A 42 10.04 -10.25 8.93
N SER A 43 10.07 -8.96 9.21
CA SER A 43 9.32 -8.33 10.29
C SER A 43 7.99 -7.79 9.79
N GLY A 44 6.95 -7.87 10.63
CA GLY A 44 5.66 -7.22 10.39
C GLY A 44 5.05 -6.72 11.68
N SER A 45 4.17 -5.73 11.59
CA SER A 45 3.53 -5.09 12.73
C SER A 45 2.04 -4.86 12.43
N GLU A 46 1.25 -4.71 13.50
CA GLU A 46 -0.19 -4.40 13.42
C GLU A 46 -0.49 -2.98 12.90
N TYR A 47 0.50 -2.10 12.82
CA TYR A 47 0.31 -0.77 12.27
C TYR A 47 -0.01 -0.83 10.78
N SER A 48 -0.90 0.07 10.37
CA SER A 48 -1.32 0.18 8.97
C SER A 48 -0.11 0.24 8.02
N GLY A 49 -0.14 -0.62 7.01
CA GLY A 49 0.90 -0.69 6.00
C GLY A 49 2.13 -1.55 6.33
N PHE A 50 2.31 -2.02 7.58
CA PHE A 50 3.51 -2.77 7.99
C PHE A 50 3.32 -4.27 8.21
N GLU A 51 2.14 -4.81 8.00
CA GLU A 51 1.90 -6.27 8.10
C GLU A 51 2.25 -7.04 6.83
N GLY A 52 2.28 -6.34 5.69
CA GLY A 52 2.21 -6.94 4.36
C GLY A 52 3.33 -7.91 4.03
N ALA A 53 4.54 -7.66 4.48
CA ALA A 53 5.68 -8.54 4.23
C ALA A 53 5.53 -9.92 4.93
N VAL A 54 5.06 -9.94 6.17
CA VAL A 54 4.73 -11.17 6.90
C VAL A 54 3.57 -11.88 6.21
N ARG A 55 2.50 -11.16 5.88
CA ARG A 55 1.34 -11.70 5.20
C ARG A 55 1.69 -12.28 3.82
N TYR A 56 2.59 -11.66 3.08
CA TYR A 56 3.06 -12.12 1.76
C TYR A 56 3.66 -13.52 1.83
N LEU A 57 4.44 -13.84 2.87
CA LEU A 57 5.10 -15.14 3.04
C LEU A 57 4.27 -16.16 3.81
N SER A 58 3.32 -15.73 4.65
CA SER A 58 2.63 -16.62 5.58
C SER A 58 1.12 -16.68 5.42
N GLY A 59 0.49 -15.71 4.78
CA GLY A 59 -0.96 -15.50 4.78
C GLY A 59 -1.51 -14.90 6.07
N PHE A 60 -0.74 -14.91 7.13
CA PHE A 60 -1.19 -14.48 8.44
C PHE A 60 -1.41 -12.97 8.51
N ARG A 61 -2.57 -12.56 9.03
CA ARG A 61 -2.88 -11.16 9.36
C ARG A 61 -2.49 -10.86 10.79
N ILE A 62 -1.65 -9.84 10.98
CA ILE A 62 -1.23 -9.41 12.31
C ILE A 62 -2.36 -8.58 12.92
N VAL A 63 -2.96 -9.07 13.99
CA VAL A 63 -4.02 -8.37 14.73
C VAL A 63 -3.55 -7.81 16.07
N HIS A 64 -2.32 -8.14 16.47
CA HIS A 64 -1.74 -7.69 17.73
C HIS A 64 -0.22 -7.61 17.66
N ARG A 65 0.31 -6.42 17.92
CA ARG A 65 1.73 -6.09 18.00
C ARG A 65 2.52 -6.38 16.73
N TYR A 66 3.21 -7.52 16.66
CA TYR A 66 4.14 -7.86 15.59
C TYR A 66 4.32 -9.36 15.43
N ALA A 67 4.83 -9.74 14.30
CA ALA A 67 5.20 -11.11 13.98
C ALA A 67 6.44 -11.15 13.10
N TYR A 68 7.05 -12.33 13.03
CA TYR A 68 8.16 -12.62 12.12
C TYR A 68 7.86 -13.82 11.26
N VAL A 69 8.42 -13.82 10.05
CA VAL A 69 8.61 -15.03 9.25
C VAL A 69 10.11 -15.23 9.06
N LEU A 70 10.61 -16.37 9.49
CA LEU A 70 11.96 -16.82 9.22
C LEU A 70 11.94 -17.78 8.04
N LEU A 71 12.51 -17.37 6.91
CA LEU A 71 12.64 -18.16 5.70
C LEU A 71 14.10 -18.58 5.53
N PRO A 72 14.45 -19.85 5.74
CA PRO A 72 15.81 -20.34 5.47
C PRO A 72 16.04 -20.48 3.95
N ALA A 73 17.31 -20.41 3.52
CA ALA A 73 17.68 -20.69 2.13
C ALA A 73 17.24 -22.09 1.67
N GLN A 74 17.21 -23.04 2.59
CA GLN A 74 16.72 -24.42 2.38
C GLN A 74 15.82 -24.82 3.54
N GLY A 75 14.71 -25.51 3.25
CA GLY A 75 13.77 -25.99 4.27
C GLY A 75 12.49 -25.14 4.38
N GLU A 76 11.68 -25.41 5.38
CA GLU A 76 10.38 -24.75 5.56
C GLU A 76 10.50 -23.45 6.35
N PRO A 77 9.68 -22.44 6.02
CA PRO A 77 9.61 -21.20 6.79
C PRO A 77 8.94 -21.45 8.14
N THR A 78 9.19 -20.55 9.09
CA THR A 78 8.61 -20.57 10.44
C THR A 78 8.01 -19.20 10.77
N THR A 79 6.78 -19.17 11.28
CA THR A 79 6.17 -17.97 11.86
C THR A 79 6.49 -17.90 13.36
N ILE A 80 6.89 -16.73 13.83
CA ILE A 80 7.30 -16.50 15.21
C ILE A 80 6.55 -15.29 15.77
N PHE A 81 5.89 -15.50 16.91
CA PHE A 81 5.06 -14.51 17.57
C PHE A 81 5.51 -14.26 19.01
N PRO A 82 5.23 -13.08 19.57
CA PRO A 82 5.24 -12.90 21.03
C PRO A 82 4.27 -13.87 21.71
N SER A 83 4.58 -14.34 22.91
CA SER A 83 3.79 -15.36 23.63
C SER A 83 2.32 -14.99 23.79
N GLU A 84 2.03 -13.72 24.03
CA GLU A 84 0.66 -13.21 24.21
C GLU A 84 -0.19 -13.29 22.94
N ALA A 85 0.41 -13.32 21.77
CA ALA A 85 -0.30 -13.45 20.49
C ALA A 85 -0.97 -14.83 20.33
N ARG A 86 -0.63 -15.80 21.16
CA ARG A 86 -1.32 -17.11 21.20
C ARG A 86 -2.82 -17.01 21.42
N TRP A 87 -3.26 -15.94 22.09
CA TRP A 87 -4.66 -15.71 22.44
C TRP A 87 -5.37 -14.72 21.52
N VAL A 88 -4.67 -14.21 20.50
CA VAL A 88 -5.14 -13.14 19.64
C VAL A 88 -4.93 -13.51 18.17
N GLY A 89 -5.97 -13.36 17.38
CA GLY A 89 -5.94 -13.64 15.93
C GLY A 89 -6.32 -15.08 15.58
N ASP A 90 -6.55 -15.29 14.31
CA ASP A 90 -6.80 -16.60 13.73
C ASP A 90 -5.52 -17.11 13.06
N HIS A 91 -4.77 -17.96 13.79
CA HIS A 91 -3.54 -18.56 13.29
C HIS A 91 -3.79 -19.62 12.22
N ALA A 92 -5.05 -20.03 12.01
CA ALA A 92 -5.43 -20.97 10.96
C ALA A 92 -5.43 -20.38 9.55
N ASP A 93 -5.43 -19.04 9.42
CA ASP A 93 -5.41 -18.37 8.11
C ASP A 93 -4.05 -18.49 7.40
N GLY A 94 -2.99 -18.83 8.10
CA GLY A 94 -1.66 -19.00 7.53
C GLY A 94 -1.45 -20.37 6.87
N TRP A 95 -0.59 -20.41 5.85
CA TRP A 95 -0.19 -21.68 5.20
C TRP A 95 1.16 -22.23 5.69
N ILE A 96 1.85 -21.51 6.58
CA ILE A 96 3.02 -22.02 7.30
C ILE A 96 2.52 -22.89 8.45
N GLY A 97 3.19 -24.03 8.69
CA GLY A 97 2.81 -24.99 9.73
C GLY A 97 2.76 -24.41 11.15
N GLU A 98 2.97 -25.22 12.16
CA GLU A 98 2.84 -24.85 13.58
C GLU A 98 3.56 -23.55 13.94
N PRO A 99 2.86 -22.50 14.41
CA PRO A 99 3.48 -21.24 14.80
C PRO A 99 4.29 -21.36 16.09
N VAL A 100 5.36 -20.62 16.20
CA VAL A 100 6.16 -20.51 17.43
C VAL A 100 5.71 -19.30 18.23
N PHE A 101 5.41 -19.50 19.52
CA PHE A 101 5.10 -18.44 20.47
C PHE A 101 6.23 -18.31 21.49
N ALA A 102 6.98 -17.22 21.43
CA ALA A 102 8.16 -16.99 22.25
C ALA A 102 7.97 -15.80 23.20
N GLU A 103 8.40 -15.92 24.45
CA GLU A 103 8.43 -14.78 25.40
C GLU A 103 9.37 -13.66 24.93
N HIS A 104 10.47 -14.07 24.32
CA HIS A 104 11.49 -13.19 23.76
C HIS A 104 11.82 -13.61 22.32
N PRO A 105 11.02 -13.19 21.31
CA PRO A 105 11.17 -13.62 19.93
C PRO A 105 12.60 -13.43 19.37
N GLY A 106 13.22 -12.26 19.59
CA GLY A 106 14.58 -12.00 19.12
C GLY A 106 15.63 -12.97 19.69
N ALA A 107 15.53 -13.31 20.99
CA ALA A 107 16.41 -14.28 21.62
C ALA A 107 16.18 -15.70 21.08
N PHE A 108 14.91 -16.09 20.91
CA PHE A 108 14.55 -17.37 20.30
C PHE A 108 15.15 -17.48 18.89
N ILE A 109 14.95 -16.46 18.04
CA ILE A 109 15.45 -16.41 16.66
C ILE A 109 16.99 -16.52 16.67
N ARG A 110 17.68 -15.72 17.49
CA ARG A 110 19.14 -15.77 17.65
C ARG A 110 19.63 -17.19 17.95
N ASP A 111 19.03 -17.84 18.93
CA ASP A 111 19.48 -19.17 19.39
C ASP A 111 19.18 -20.25 18.36
N HIS A 112 18.03 -20.14 17.67
CA HIS A 112 17.66 -21.01 16.55
C HIS A 112 18.67 -20.88 15.39
N LEU A 113 19.00 -19.65 14.97
CA LEU A 113 19.93 -19.38 13.88
C LEU A 113 21.38 -19.80 14.25
N ARG A 114 21.78 -19.64 15.52
CA ARG A 114 23.06 -20.12 16.03
C ARG A 114 23.15 -21.65 15.91
N ALA A 115 22.09 -22.38 16.31
CA ALA A 115 22.04 -23.84 16.20
C ALA A 115 22.07 -24.30 14.73
N ALA A 116 21.42 -23.56 13.83
CA ALA A 116 21.45 -23.79 12.38
C ALA A 116 22.75 -23.34 11.70
N GLN A 117 23.71 -22.79 12.43
CA GLN A 117 25.01 -22.32 11.95
C GLN A 117 24.92 -21.23 10.85
N VAL A 118 23.86 -20.43 10.85
CA VAL A 118 23.68 -19.29 9.96
C VAL A 118 24.86 -18.32 10.13
N LYS A 119 25.38 -17.80 9.02
CA LYS A 119 26.49 -16.82 9.01
C LYS A 119 26.03 -15.43 8.62
N ARG A 120 25.04 -15.33 7.70
CA ARG A 120 24.51 -14.07 7.21
C ARG A 120 22.99 -14.12 7.25
N LEU A 121 22.39 -13.26 8.05
CA LEU A 121 20.94 -13.09 8.20
C LEU A 121 20.48 -11.84 7.48
N ALA A 122 19.70 -12.00 6.42
CA ALA A 122 18.94 -10.91 5.82
C ALA A 122 17.79 -10.50 6.74
N VAL A 123 17.57 -9.20 6.92
CA VAL A 123 16.48 -8.68 7.75
C VAL A 123 15.67 -7.67 6.95
N TYR A 124 14.36 -7.89 6.86
CA TYR A 124 13.39 -6.94 6.32
C TYR A 124 12.67 -6.22 7.46
N GLY A 125 12.52 -4.90 7.34
CA GLY A 125 11.87 -4.05 8.33
C GLY A 125 12.76 -3.71 9.53
N LEU A 126 14.08 -3.66 9.31
CA LEU A 126 15.05 -3.34 10.34
C LEU A 126 14.90 -1.90 10.86
N ASP A 127 14.67 -0.94 9.95
CA ASP A 127 14.63 0.49 10.30
C ASP A 127 13.29 0.93 10.92
N TYR A 128 12.17 0.30 10.54
CA TYR A 128 10.84 0.82 10.85
C TYR A 128 9.95 -0.12 11.66
N ILE A 129 10.18 -1.44 11.60
CA ILE A 129 9.20 -2.43 12.05
C ILE A 129 9.72 -3.23 13.24
N MET A 130 10.98 -3.65 13.22
CA MET A 130 11.54 -4.53 14.23
C MET A 130 11.64 -3.83 15.60
N PRO A 131 11.12 -4.43 16.70
CA PRO A 131 11.34 -3.91 18.04
C PRO A 131 12.83 -3.88 18.40
N VAL A 132 13.28 -2.76 18.96
CA VAL A 132 14.68 -2.56 19.39
C VAL A 132 15.18 -3.67 20.32
N ARG A 133 14.31 -4.23 21.16
CA ARG A 133 14.64 -5.36 22.04
C ARG A 133 15.09 -6.58 21.24
N ASP A 134 14.35 -6.91 20.18
CA ASP A 134 14.63 -8.08 19.37
C ASP A 134 15.87 -7.86 18.48
N TYR A 135 16.04 -6.65 17.94
CA TYR A 135 17.27 -6.25 17.25
C TYR A 135 18.52 -6.42 18.13
N ARG A 136 18.47 -5.94 19.37
CA ARG A 136 19.59 -6.09 20.32
C ARG A 136 19.91 -7.56 20.58
N ALA A 137 18.89 -8.40 20.73
CA ALA A 137 19.10 -9.85 20.92
C ALA A 137 19.74 -10.49 19.67
N LEU A 138 19.35 -10.07 18.46
CA LEU A 138 19.97 -10.55 17.22
C LEU A 138 21.44 -10.12 17.10
N CYS A 139 21.81 -8.90 17.52
CA CYS A 139 23.19 -8.42 17.52
C CYS A 139 24.14 -9.24 18.41
N GLU A 140 23.63 -10.01 19.37
CA GLU A 140 24.41 -10.95 20.18
C GLU A 140 24.67 -12.29 19.46
N GLY A 141 24.10 -12.49 18.28
CA GLY A 141 24.28 -13.70 17.47
C GLY A 141 25.63 -13.77 16.77
N PRO A 142 26.09 -14.97 16.38
CA PRO A 142 27.36 -15.15 15.67
C PRO A 142 27.24 -14.96 14.15
N PHE A 143 26.31 -14.16 13.69
CA PHE A 143 26.00 -13.91 12.27
C PHE A 143 26.02 -12.41 11.95
N GLU A 144 26.28 -12.10 10.69
CA GLU A 144 26.16 -10.75 10.14
C GLU A 144 24.68 -10.46 9.87
N LEU A 145 24.19 -9.28 10.29
CA LEU A 145 22.88 -8.76 9.90
C LEU A 145 23.04 -7.97 8.61
N VAL A 146 22.23 -8.29 7.62
CA VAL A 146 22.22 -7.65 6.30
C VAL A 146 20.85 -6.99 6.10
N ASP A 147 20.84 -5.67 5.85
CA ASP A 147 19.63 -4.96 5.43
C ASP A 147 19.11 -5.55 4.12
N PHE A 148 17.82 -5.86 4.09
CA PHE A 148 17.23 -6.57 2.96
C PHE A 148 15.94 -5.92 2.44
N ASP A 149 15.61 -4.72 2.87
CA ASP A 149 14.36 -4.05 2.52
C ASP A 149 14.22 -3.89 1.00
N VAL A 150 15.20 -3.28 0.35
CA VAL A 150 15.18 -3.09 -1.11
C VAL A 150 15.17 -4.42 -1.85
N ALA A 151 16.02 -5.37 -1.45
CA ALA A 151 16.17 -6.65 -2.14
C ALA A 151 14.88 -7.51 -2.03
N PHE A 152 14.24 -7.51 -0.86
CA PHE A 152 12.99 -8.23 -0.66
C PHE A 152 11.84 -7.57 -1.42
N ASP A 153 11.71 -6.24 -1.38
CA ASP A 153 10.68 -5.52 -2.14
C ASP A 153 10.82 -5.78 -3.65
N LEU A 154 12.04 -5.72 -4.19
CA LEU A 154 12.29 -6.01 -5.60
C LEU A 154 11.97 -7.48 -5.97
N SER A 155 12.12 -8.42 -5.03
CA SER A 155 11.77 -9.83 -5.24
C SER A 155 10.26 -10.06 -5.42
N ARG A 156 9.42 -9.15 -4.90
CA ARG A 156 7.95 -9.19 -4.96
C ARG A 156 7.34 -8.05 -5.78
N ALA A 157 8.18 -7.23 -6.44
CA ALA A 157 7.72 -6.06 -7.17
C ALA A 157 6.83 -6.42 -8.38
N VAL A 158 7.17 -7.48 -9.13
CA VAL A 158 6.35 -8.00 -10.23
C VAL A 158 5.26 -8.89 -9.67
N LYS A 159 4.01 -8.46 -9.82
CA LYS A 159 2.83 -9.17 -9.35
C LYS A 159 2.47 -10.32 -10.32
N SER A 160 2.02 -11.45 -9.78
CA SER A 160 1.44 -12.53 -10.58
C SER A 160 0.03 -12.16 -11.05
N ASP A 161 -0.54 -12.97 -11.96
CA ASP A 161 -1.93 -12.78 -12.38
C ASP A 161 -2.92 -12.90 -11.21
N GLU A 162 -2.65 -13.81 -10.25
CA GLU A 162 -3.44 -13.94 -9.03
C GLU A 162 -3.36 -12.66 -8.18
N GLU A 163 -2.17 -12.10 -7.99
CA GLU A 163 -1.97 -10.84 -7.27
C GLU A 163 -2.61 -9.66 -8.00
N LEU A 164 -2.49 -9.57 -9.33
CA LEU A 164 -3.12 -8.52 -10.13
C LEU A 164 -4.65 -8.55 -10.03
N ALA A 165 -5.26 -9.73 -9.96
CA ALA A 165 -6.69 -9.86 -9.74
C ALA A 165 -7.11 -9.28 -8.37
N LEU A 166 -6.35 -9.56 -7.31
CA LEU A 166 -6.58 -9.02 -5.96
C LEU A 166 -6.32 -7.51 -5.88
N VAL A 167 -5.33 -6.99 -6.61
CA VAL A 167 -5.10 -5.54 -6.73
C VAL A 167 -6.29 -4.85 -7.41
N ARG A 168 -6.83 -5.43 -8.49
CA ARG A 168 -8.02 -4.90 -9.17
C ARG A 168 -9.27 -4.96 -8.29
N GLU A 169 -9.43 -6.01 -7.48
CA GLU A 169 -10.49 -6.08 -6.47
C GLU A 169 -10.34 -4.95 -5.44
N SER A 170 -9.14 -4.74 -4.91
CA SER A 170 -8.85 -3.64 -3.98
C SER A 170 -9.20 -2.28 -4.58
N MET A 171 -8.85 -2.05 -5.86
CA MET A 171 -9.16 -0.81 -6.56
C MET A 171 -10.67 -0.62 -6.75
N ALA A 172 -11.41 -1.67 -7.09
CA ALA A 172 -12.88 -1.57 -7.20
C ALA A 172 -13.53 -1.18 -5.87
N ILE A 173 -13.02 -1.72 -4.75
CA ILE A 173 -13.46 -1.36 -3.40
C ILE A 173 -13.10 0.10 -3.08
N ASN A 174 -11.89 0.54 -3.41
CA ASN A 174 -11.45 1.92 -3.19
C ASN A 174 -12.31 2.92 -3.97
N VAL A 175 -12.57 2.64 -5.24
CA VAL A 175 -13.47 3.45 -6.09
C VAL A 175 -14.89 3.48 -5.53
N ALA A 176 -15.40 2.38 -4.97
CA ALA A 176 -16.71 2.38 -4.30
C ALA A 176 -16.72 3.30 -3.06
N GLY A 177 -15.64 3.31 -2.28
CA GLY A 177 -15.44 4.26 -1.17
C GLY A 177 -15.40 5.72 -1.65
N PHE A 178 -14.68 5.99 -2.74
CA PHE A 178 -14.67 7.31 -3.38
C PHE A 178 -16.09 7.79 -3.74
N TRP A 179 -16.89 6.95 -4.36
CA TRP A 179 -18.28 7.32 -4.70
C TRP A 179 -19.14 7.54 -3.46
N ALA A 180 -18.89 6.82 -2.37
CA ALA A 180 -19.56 7.06 -1.10
C ALA A 180 -19.20 8.44 -0.51
N VAL A 181 -17.93 8.86 -0.59
CA VAL A 181 -17.50 10.22 -0.22
C VAL A 181 -18.20 11.25 -1.09
N GLN A 182 -18.27 11.05 -2.42
CA GLN A 182 -18.98 11.92 -3.35
C GLN A 182 -20.44 12.12 -2.95
N GLN A 183 -21.17 11.04 -2.70
CA GLN A 183 -22.57 11.07 -2.30
C GLN A 183 -22.79 11.71 -0.92
N ALA A 184 -21.82 11.56 -0.02
CA ALA A 184 -21.86 12.15 1.30
C ALA A 184 -21.43 13.62 1.32
N TYR A 185 -20.79 14.12 0.25
CA TYR A 185 -20.23 15.47 0.23
C TYR A 185 -21.31 16.53 0.27
N GLU A 186 -21.32 17.27 1.36
CA GLU A 186 -22.23 18.38 1.58
C GLU A 186 -21.56 19.41 2.51
N PRO A 187 -21.60 20.72 2.17
CA PRO A 187 -21.16 21.78 3.07
C PRO A 187 -21.83 21.67 4.44
N GLY A 188 -21.05 21.90 5.48
CA GLY A 188 -21.50 21.75 6.87
C GLY A 188 -21.18 20.38 7.51
N ARG A 189 -20.86 19.36 6.72
CA ARG A 189 -20.27 18.14 7.26
C ARG A 189 -18.80 18.34 7.62
N THR A 190 -18.29 17.55 8.56
CA THR A 190 -16.85 17.54 8.87
C THR A 190 -16.09 16.57 7.96
N GLN A 191 -14.77 16.72 7.87
CA GLN A 191 -13.91 15.81 7.13
C GLN A 191 -14.10 14.36 7.61
N ALA A 192 -14.11 14.14 8.93
CA ALA A 192 -14.33 12.81 9.51
C ALA A 192 -15.67 12.19 9.11
N GLN A 193 -16.74 12.99 9.00
CA GLN A 193 -18.03 12.49 8.54
C GLN A 193 -18.03 12.06 7.07
N LEU A 194 -17.21 12.70 6.24
CA LEU A 194 -17.03 12.27 4.85
C LEU A 194 -16.20 10.99 4.77
N MET A 195 -15.11 10.89 5.52
CA MET A 195 -14.28 9.69 5.54
C MET A 195 -15.03 8.48 6.10
N ALA A 196 -15.90 8.68 7.10
CA ALA A 196 -16.74 7.61 7.64
C ALA A 196 -17.65 6.98 6.57
N ALA A 197 -18.06 7.73 5.54
CA ALA A 197 -18.83 7.18 4.43
C ALA A 197 -18.00 6.18 3.58
N ALA A 198 -16.72 6.45 3.38
CA ALA A 198 -15.82 5.49 2.72
C ALA A 198 -15.54 4.27 3.61
N GLU A 199 -15.26 4.51 4.92
CA GLU A 199 -14.97 3.45 5.89
C GLU A 199 -16.13 2.44 6.02
N GLU A 200 -17.39 2.91 5.99
CA GLU A 200 -18.56 2.04 5.99
C GLU A 200 -18.53 1.09 4.78
N VAL A 201 -18.24 1.61 3.58
CA VAL A 201 -18.15 0.82 2.35
C VAL A 201 -17.00 -0.18 2.47
N PHE A 202 -15.83 0.26 2.93
CA PHE A 202 -14.66 -0.58 3.10
C PHE A 202 -14.93 -1.72 4.08
N ALA A 203 -15.50 -1.43 5.25
CA ALA A 203 -15.86 -2.44 6.24
C ALA A 203 -16.85 -3.46 5.68
N ARG A 204 -17.86 -3.01 4.94
CA ARG A 204 -18.87 -3.88 4.32
C ARG A 204 -18.30 -4.78 3.22
N LEU A 205 -17.30 -4.29 2.47
CA LEU A 205 -16.65 -5.04 1.38
C LEU A 205 -15.43 -5.85 1.83
N GLY A 206 -15.12 -5.86 3.14
CA GLY A 206 -14.17 -6.78 3.73
C GLY A 206 -12.71 -6.33 3.72
N THR A 207 -12.44 -5.01 3.62
CA THR A 207 -11.05 -4.52 3.68
C THR A 207 -10.40 -4.66 5.06
N GLY A 208 -11.16 -4.81 6.12
CA GLY A 208 -10.64 -4.87 7.49
C GLY A 208 -10.10 -3.51 7.98
N ARG A 209 -9.11 -3.55 8.89
CA ARG A 209 -8.59 -2.35 9.57
C ARG A 209 -7.57 -1.53 8.77
N GLN A 210 -7.21 -1.98 7.59
CA GLN A 210 -6.08 -1.44 6.83
C GLN A 210 -6.56 -0.30 5.91
N THR A 211 -7.13 0.74 6.48
CA THR A 211 -7.46 1.97 5.77
C THR A 211 -6.64 3.12 6.34
N MET A 212 -6.16 3.96 5.47
CA MET A 212 -5.46 5.18 5.82
C MET A 212 -6.13 6.34 5.09
N ASP A 213 -6.95 7.07 5.84
CA ASP A 213 -7.71 8.19 5.32
C ASP A 213 -7.00 9.48 5.71
N MET A 214 -6.36 10.12 4.74
CA MET A 214 -5.73 11.42 4.96
C MET A 214 -6.51 12.48 4.20
N VAL A 215 -6.73 13.60 4.84
CA VAL A 215 -7.34 14.77 4.23
C VAL A 215 -6.32 15.88 4.19
N VAL A 216 -6.03 16.34 2.98
CA VAL A 216 -5.29 17.58 2.75
C VAL A 216 -6.31 18.66 2.50
N TRP A 217 -6.35 19.65 3.36
CA TRP A 217 -7.30 20.75 3.27
C TRP A 217 -6.68 21.96 2.59
N GLY A 218 -7.35 22.50 1.59
CA GLY A 218 -6.89 23.72 0.94
C GLY A 218 -8.06 24.53 0.36
N HIS A 219 -8.06 25.82 0.61
CA HIS A 219 -8.96 26.78 -0.02
C HIS A 219 -8.18 27.99 -0.50
N ALA A 220 -8.81 28.83 -1.31
CA ALA A 220 -8.17 30.04 -1.84
C ALA A 220 -7.64 30.94 -0.71
N GLY A 221 -6.32 31.20 -0.70
CA GLY A 221 -5.65 31.97 0.34
C GLY A 221 -5.19 31.19 1.58
N ALA A 222 -5.37 29.88 1.63
CA ALA A 222 -4.81 29.05 2.67
C ALA A 222 -3.28 28.99 2.57
N ALA A 223 -2.63 28.77 3.72
CA ALA A 223 -1.22 28.35 3.75
C ALA A 223 -1.05 27.00 3.04
N THR A 224 0.20 26.58 2.78
CA THR A 224 0.49 25.28 2.18
C THR A 224 -0.34 24.17 2.85
N PRO A 225 -1.12 23.38 2.09
CA PRO A 225 -1.94 22.33 2.66
C PRO A 225 -1.06 21.27 3.33
N GLU A 226 -1.50 20.79 4.47
CA GLU A 226 -0.82 19.76 5.22
C GLU A 226 -1.67 18.47 5.24
N PHE A 227 -1.02 17.32 5.12
CA PHE A 227 -1.67 16.05 5.38
C PHE A 227 -2.03 15.96 6.87
N ARG A 228 -3.29 15.66 7.16
CA ARG A 228 -3.83 15.62 8.53
C ARG A 228 -4.76 14.43 8.69
N ILE A 229 -4.94 14.01 9.93
CA ILE A 229 -6.07 13.18 10.30
C ILE A 229 -7.36 13.98 10.04
N PRO A 230 -8.42 13.35 9.48
CA PRO A 230 -9.68 14.02 9.19
C PRO A 230 -10.25 14.79 10.40
N ASP A 231 -10.49 16.08 10.22
CA ASP A 231 -11.01 16.94 11.27
C ASP A 231 -12.45 16.57 11.64
N GLN A 232 -12.68 16.40 12.94
CA GLN A 232 -13.99 15.99 13.49
C GLN A 232 -14.88 17.18 13.88
N GLN A 233 -14.37 18.40 13.90
CA GLN A 233 -15.06 19.55 14.49
C GLN A 233 -15.35 20.66 13.48
N THR A 234 -14.44 20.91 12.54
CA THR A 234 -14.60 22.02 11.59
C THR A 234 -15.49 21.60 10.42
N PRO A 235 -16.64 22.24 10.24
CA PRO A 235 -17.48 22.01 9.08
C PRO A 235 -16.78 22.47 7.79
N ILE A 236 -16.97 21.70 6.73
CA ILE A 236 -16.50 22.04 5.38
C ILE A 236 -17.36 23.21 4.85
N ALA A 237 -16.72 24.28 4.40
CA ALA A 237 -17.38 25.39 3.73
C ALA A 237 -17.67 25.05 2.27
N ALA A 238 -18.63 25.76 1.67
CA ALA A 238 -19.07 25.50 0.29
C ALA A 238 -17.95 25.83 -0.76
N ASP A 239 -17.03 26.71 -0.42
CA ASP A 239 -15.91 27.15 -1.27
C ASP A 239 -14.58 26.49 -0.93
N ASP A 240 -14.57 25.55 0.02
CA ASP A 240 -13.38 24.76 0.30
C ASP A 240 -13.06 23.79 -0.85
N LEU A 241 -11.77 23.69 -1.18
CA LEU A 241 -11.23 22.62 -2.02
C LEU A 241 -10.76 21.50 -1.12
N LEU A 242 -11.51 20.41 -1.09
CA LEU A 242 -11.16 19.24 -0.31
C LEU A 242 -10.21 18.34 -1.10
N LEU A 243 -9.02 18.13 -0.56
CA LEU A 243 -8.03 17.20 -1.04
C LEU A 243 -7.91 16.05 -0.01
N TYR A 244 -7.89 14.83 -0.45
CA TYR A 244 -7.85 13.67 0.44
C TYR A 244 -7.20 12.47 -0.25
N SER A 245 -6.91 11.44 0.51
CA SER A 245 -6.40 10.17 0.03
C SER A 245 -7.27 9.04 0.58
N LEU A 246 -7.60 8.09 -0.26
CA LEU A 246 -8.17 6.80 0.14
C LEU A 246 -7.12 5.73 -0.15
N GLU A 247 -6.57 5.17 0.92
CA GLU A 247 -5.50 4.17 0.89
C GLU A 247 -6.01 2.91 1.58
N VAL A 248 -6.25 1.86 0.82
CA VAL A 248 -6.94 0.69 1.33
C VAL A 248 -6.26 -0.60 0.88
N ALA A 249 -6.12 -1.53 1.81
CA ALA A 249 -5.80 -2.91 1.51
C ALA A 249 -7.10 -3.70 1.34
N GLY A 250 -7.31 -4.28 0.17
CA GLY A 250 -8.45 -5.16 -0.07
C GLY A 250 -8.38 -6.46 0.72
N PRO A 251 -9.39 -7.33 0.61
CA PRO A 251 -9.44 -8.60 1.35
C PRO A 251 -8.21 -9.49 1.14
N GLY A 252 -7.63 -9.47 -0.07
CA GLY A 252 -6.38 -10.16 -0.40
C GLY A 252 -5.12 -9.54 0.21
N GLY A 253 -5.22 -8.35 0.83
CA GLY A 253 -4.10 -7.66 1.48
C GLY A 253 -3.28 -6.74 0.59
N HIS A 254 -3.64 -6.58 -0.67
CA HIS A 254 -2.95 -5.68 -1.58
C HIS A 254 -3.48 -4.26 -1.42
N TRP A 255 -2.56 -3.32 -1.20
CA TRP A 255 -2.85 -1.90 -1.09
C TRP A 255 -3.04 -1.26 -2.44
N VAL A 256 -3.94 -0.30 -2.47
CA VAL A 256 -4.17 0.63 -3.58
C VAL A 256 -4.48 2.00 -3.02
N GLU A 257 -4.18 3.01 -3.81
CA GLU A 257 -4.39 4.41 -3.46
C GLU A 257 -5.15 5.11 -4.57
N PHE A 258 -6.14 5.91 -4.20
CA PHE A 258 -6.96 6.65 -5.15
C PHE A 258 -7.59 7.88 -4.52
N SER A 259 -7.61 8.99 -5.25
CA SER A 259 -8.41 10.16 -4.88
C SER A 259 -8.67 11.11 -6.04
N ARG A 260 -9.75 11.88 -5.92
CA ARG A 260 -10.06 13.05 -6.74
C ARG A 260 -10.57 14.18 -5.85
N PRO A 261 -10.16 15.43 -6.09
CA PRO A 261 -10.59 16.58 -5.29
C PRO A 261 -12.08 16.84 -5.36
N LEU A 262 -12.61 17.49 -4.32
CA LEU A 262 -14.01 17.91 -4.21
C LEU A 262 -14.10 19.41 -3.93
N THR A 263 -15.00 20.11 -4.60
CA THR A 263 -15.42 21.49 -4.26
C THR A 263 -16.75 21.85 -4.90
N ARG A 264 -17.53 22.68 -4.26
CA ARG A 264 -18.66 23.42 -4.86
C ARG A 264 -18.34 24.89 -5.08
N GLY A 265 -17.13 25.31 -4.71
CA GLY A 265 -16.66 26.66 -4.91
C GLY A 265 -16.13 26.93 -6.31
N ALA A 266 -15.92 28.19 -6.60
CA ALA A 266 -15.22 28.59 -7.83
C ALA A 266 -13.74 28.22 -7.74
N LEU A 267 -13.21 27.58 -8.77
CA LEU A 267 -11.82 27.19 -8.83
C LEU A 267 -10.92 28.42 -9.11
N ALA A 268 -9.84 28.55 -8.37
CA ALA A 268 -8.81 29.52 -8.65
C ALA A 268 -8.14 29.25 -10.01
N ALA A 269 -7.66 30.29 -10.67
CA ALA A 269 -6.98 30.16 -11.97
C ALA A 269 -5.75 29.22 -11.88
N ASP A 270 -5.02 29.25 -10.77
CA ASP A 270 -3.88 28.36 -10.56
C ASP A 270 -4.34 26.89 -10.43
N THR A 271 -5.43 26.62 -9.73
CA THR A 271 -6.01 25.27 -9.61
C THR A 271 -6.41 24.71 -10.97
N LEU A 272 -7.01 25.53 -11.84
CA LEU A 272 -7.35 25.14 -13.21
C LEU A 272 -6.09 24.82 -14.04
N ARG A 273 -5.05 25.65 -13.95
CA ARG A 273 -3.77 25.37 -14.62
C ARG A 273 -3.07 24.12 -14.08
N MET A 274 -3.22 23.84 -12.79
CA MET A 274 -2.73 22.59 -12.21
C MET A 274 -3.49 21.39 -12.75
N LEU A 275 -4.83 21.50 -12.91
CA LEU A 275 -5.63 20.43 -13.51
C LEU A 275 -5.18 20.12 -14.96
N GLU A 276 -4.87 21.14 -15.76
CA GLU A 276 -4.26 20.93 -17.08
C GLU A 276 -2.92 20.21 -16.99
N ALA A 277 -2.06 20.57 -16.01
CA ALA A 277 -0.80 19.86 -15.79
C ALA A 277 -1.02 18.40 -15.39
N TYR A 278 -2.07 18.09 -14.61
CA TYR A 278 -2.43 16.71 -14.29
C TYR A 278 -2.91 15.91 -15.51
N GLN A 279 -3.62 16.53 -16.45
CA GLN A 279 -4.00 15.88 -17.71
C GLN A 279 -2.77 15.50 -18.56
N GLU A 280 -1.81 16.39 -18.66
CA GLU A 280 -0.54 16.13 -19.36
C GLU A 280 0.32 15.11 -18.61
N TYR A 281 0.38 15.20 -17.27
CA TYR A 281 1.02 14.23 -16.41
C TYR A 281 0.45 12.81 -16.65
N HIS A 282 -0.88 12.67 -16.69
CA HIS A 282 -1.54 11.40 -16.88
C HIS A 282 -1.22 10.78 -18.26
N ALA A 283 -1.14 11.62 -19.31
CA ALA A 283 -0.68 11.19 -20.64
C ALA A 283 0.80 10.78 -20.61
N ALA A 284 1.66 11.52 -19.92
CA ALA A 284 3.08 11.19 -19.76
C ALA A 284 3.28 9.90 -18.95
N ALA A 285 2.51 9.69 -17.87
CA ALA A 285 2.52 8.45 -17.09
C ALA A 285 2.14 7.25 -17.97
N ARG A 286 1.05 7.35 -18.72
CA ARG A 286 0.64 6.30 -19.67
C ARG A 286 1.74 5.95 -20.66
N ALA A 287 2.44 6.94 -21.20
CA ALA A 287 3.48 6.72 -22.19
C ALA A 287 4.80 6.20 -21.60
N SER A 288 5.16 6.60 -20.38
CA SER A 288 6.47 6.32 -19.78
C SER A 288 6.47 5.12 -18.82
N MET A 289 5.35 4.79 -18.16
CA MET A 289 5.25 3.69 -17.20
C MET A 289 5.11 2.34 -17.93
N ARG A 290 6.16 1.93 -18.60
CA ARG A 290 6.21 0.70 -19.39
C ARG A 290 7.45 -0.13 -19.07
N ALA A 291 7.43 -1.39 -19.43
CA ALA A 291 8.58 -2.27 -19.29
C ALA A 291 9.82 -1.70 -19.98
N GLY A 292 10.98 -1.81 -19.33
CA GLY A 292 12.27 -1.29 -19.81
C GLY A 292 12.52 0.20 -19.53
N ALA A 293 11.55 0.97 -19.04
CA ALA A 293 11.79 2.33 -18.59
C ALA A 293 12.46 2.34 -17.22
N SER A 294 13.32 3.34 -16.92
CA SER A 294 13.82 3.53 -15.58
C SER A 294 12.84 4.35 -14.73
N ALA A 295 12.84 4.12 -13.40
CA ALA A 295 12.05 4.92 -12.47
C ALA A 295 12.45 6.42 -12.51
N HIS A 296 13.73 6.72 -12.79
CA HIS A 296 14.23 8.08 -13.02
C HIS A 296 13.59 8.73 -14.25
N ASP A 297 13.56 8.02 -15.39
CA ASP A 297 13.01 8.58 -16.63
C ASP A 297 11.50 8.82 -16.51
N VAL A 298 10.78 7.90 -15.86
CA VAL A 298 9.37 8.09 -15.53
C VAL A 298 9.18 9.34 -14.67
N HIS A 299 9.98 9.50 -13.59
CA HIS A 299 9.92 10.70 -12.74
C HIS A 299 10.08 11.98 -13.56
N ARG A 300 11.08 12.05 -14.43
CA ARG A 300 11.31 13.21 -15.29
C ARG A 300 10.13 13.49 -16.22
N ALA A 301 9.60 12.45 -16.85
CA ALA A 301 8.47 12.60 -17.78
C ALA A 301 7.21 13.13 -17.07
N VAL A 302 6.87 12.56 -15.90
CA VAL A 302 5.64 12.92 -15.18
C VAL A 302 5.76 14.21 -14.38
N SER A 303 6.97 14.65 -14.02
CA SER A 303 7.19 15.93 -13.32
C SER A 303 7.24 17.11 -14.26
N ALA A 304 7.59 16.92 -15.53
CA ALA A 304 7.78 17.99 -16.50
C ALA A 304 6.56 18.93 -16.68
N PRO A 305 5.30 18.45 -16.75
CA PRO A 305 4.13 19.33 -16.91
C PRO A 305 3.97 20.33 -15.77
N PHE A 306 4.31 19.93 -14.54
CA PHE A 306 4.26 20.78 -13.36
C PHE A 306 5.43 21.77 -13.35
N ALA A 307 6.64 21.28 -13.60
CA ALA A 307 7.85 22.12 -13.63
C ALA A 307 7.78 23.22 -14.70
N GLN A 308 7.25 22.92 -15.90
CA GLN A 308 7.07 23.90 -16.98
C GLN A 308 6.12 25.05 -16.60
N ARG A 309 5.20 24.81 -15.67
CA ARG A 309 4.27 25.81 -15.15
C ARG A 309 4.74 26.50 -13.86
N GLY A 310 5.93 26.12 -13.37
CA GLY A 310 6.50 26.65 -12.13
C GLY A 310 5.83 26.13 -10.86
N TYR A 311 5.20 24.96 -10.91
CA TYR A 311 4.61 24.30 -9.74
C TYR A 311 5.59 23.26 -9.17
N PRO A 312 6.23 23.51 -8.02
CA PRO A 312 7.00 22.49 -7.34
C PRO A 312 6.06 21.37 -6.85
N LEU A 313 6.59 20.16 -6.80
CA LEU A 313 5.90 19.04 -6.18
C LEU A 313 6.24 18.98 -4.69
N GLY A 314 5.22 19.00 -3.84
CA GLY A 314 5.37 18.99 -2.38
C GLY A 314 5.58 17.59 -1.77
N HIS A 315 5.53 16.54 -2.60
CA HIS A 315 5.65 15.15 -2.17
C HIS A 315 6.42 14.33 -3.21
N VAL A 316 6.81 13.09 -2.86
CA VAL A 316 7.38 12.15 -3.84
C VAL A 316 6.39 11.90 -4.98
N THR A 317 6.90 11.67 -6.18
CA THR A 317 6.05 11.47 -7.37
C THR A 317 5.22 10.19 -7.27
N GLY A 318 5.80 9.13 -6.68
CA GLY A 318 5.13 7.86 -6.47
C GLY A 318 6.09 6.80 -5.92
N HIS A 319 5.53 5.66 -5.55
CA HIS A 319 6.27 4.51 -5.04
C HIS A 319 5.62 3.20 -5.46
N SER A 320 6.40 2.12 -5.47
CA SER A 320 5.85 0.77 -5.60
C SER A 320 4.89 0.48 -4.44
N ILE A 321 3.86 -0.28 -4.71
CA ILE A 321 2.83 -0.66 -3.75
C ILE A 321 2.48 -2.14 -3.92
N GLY A 322 2.13 -2.80 -2.85
CA GLY A 322 1.77 -4.21 -2.87
C GLY A 322 1.05 -4.61 -1.60
N MET A 323 1.47 -5.68 -0.94
CA MET A 323 0.93 -6.04 0.37
C MET A 323 1.49 -5.15 1.48
N THR A 324 2.64 -4.51 1.29
CA THR A 324 3.09 -3.37 2.10
C THR A 324 2.71 -2.08 1.35
N MET A 325 2.22 -1.09 2.08
CA MET A 325 1.71 0.15 1.48
C MET A 325 2.80 0.89 0.70
N ILE A 326 4.00 0.98 1.25
CA ILE A 326 5.16 1.60 0.60
C ILE A 326 6.22 0.54 0.38
N GLU A 327 6.49 0.21 -0.89
CA GLU A 327 7.53 -0.73 -1.31
C GLU A 327 8.55 -0.02 -2.20
N HIS A 328 9.74 -0.62 -2.35
CA HIS A 328 10.72 -0.19 -3.34
C HIS A 328 10.37 -0.76 -4.74
N PRO A 329 10.71 -0.04 -5.84
CA PRO A 329 11.37 1.26 -5.87
C PRO A 329 10.38 2.43 -5.71
N LYS A 330 10.92 3.63 -5.41
CA LYS A 330 10.21 4.89 -5.60
C LYS A 330 10.34 5.36 -7.04
N ILE A 331 9.37 6.13 -7.53
CA ILE A 331 9.50 6.91 -8.76
C ILE A 331 10.14 8.26 -8.37
N GLY A 332 11.40 8.42 -8.68
CA GLY A 332 12.17 9.57 -8.20
C GLY A 332 13.47 9.83 -8.97
N GLU A 333 14.02 11.02 -8.78
CA GLU A 333 15.29 11.40 -9.37
C GLU A 333 16.43 10.46 -8.90
N GLY A 334 17.26 10.01 -9.84
CA GLY A 334 18.40 9.12 -9.56
C GLY A 334 18.04 7.67 -9.24
N VAL A 335 16.79 7.27 -9.34
CA VAL A 335 16.36 5.87 -9.14
C VAL A 335 16.47 5.10 -10.46
N GLU A 336 17.60 4.47 -10.70
CA GLU A 336 17.95 3.78 -11.97
C GLU A 336 17.41 2.33 -12.04
N ILE A 337 16.33 2.04 -11.32
CA ILE A 337 15.73 0.71 -11.35
C ILE A 337 14.82 0.61 -12.58
N GLU A 338 15.04 -0.44 -13.37
CA GLU A 338 14.24 -0.76 -14.55
C GLU A 338 12.86 -1.28 -14.13
N LEU A 339 11.81 -0.69 -14.71
CA LEU A 339 10.44 -1.12 -14.53
C LEU A 339 10.14 -2.37 -15.37
N ARG A 340 9.40 -3.29 -14.79
CA ARG A 340 8.98 -4.53 -15.46
C ARG A 340 7.47 -4.62 -15.50
N GLU A 341 6.95 -5.27 -16.53
CA GLU A 341 5.52 -5.55 -16.67
C GLU A 341 4.97 -6.24 -15.41
N GLY A 342 3.78 -5.83 -14.97
CA GLY A 342 3.14 -6.32 -13.75
C GLY A 342 3.61 -5.67 -12.45
N MET A 343 4.55 -4.71 -12.49
CA MET A 343 4.82 -3.87 -11.33
C MET A 343 3.66 -2.89 -11.10
N ILE A 344 3.36 -2.60 -9.83
CA ILE A 344 2.29 -1.69 -9.41
C ILE A 344 2.87 -0.51 -8.67
N PHE A 345 2.41 0.69 -9.02
CA PHE A 345 2.84 1.94 -8.39
C PHE A 345 1.65 2.79 -7.96
N SER A 346 1.71 3.36 -6.77
CA SER A 346 0.92 4.54 -6.43
C SER A 346 1.62 5.79 -6.94
N MET A 347 0.87 6.63 -7.64
CA MET A 347 1.34 7.88 -8.21
C MET A 347 0.49 9.03 -7.68
N HIS A 348 1.12 9.94 -6.94
CA HIS A 348 0.43 11.01 -6.21
C HIS A 348 1.22 12.33 -6.19
N PRO A 349 1.51 12.92 -7.38
CA PRO A 349 2.15 14.22 -7.41
C PRO A 349 1.27 15.26 -6.69
N HIS A 350 1.87 16.04 -5.81
CA HIS A 350 1.21 17.11 -5.07
C HIS A 350 1.69 18.45 -5.60
N ALA A 351 0.91 19.05 -6.50
CA ALA A 351 1.24 20.33 -7.12
C ALA A 351 0.92 21.49 -6.18
N ILE A 352 1.89 22.40 -5.99
CA ILE A 352 1.78 23.55 -5.09
C ILE A 352 2.15 24.81 -5.86
N ALA A 353 1.28 25.83 -5.84
CA ALA A 353 1.63 27.16 -6.37
C ALA A 353 2.56 27.91 -5.42
N GLY A 354 3.31 28.87 -5.96
CA GLY A 354 4.21 29.72 -5.17
C GLY A 354 3.53 30.34 -3.96
N ALA A 355 4.21 30.34 -2.83
CA ALA A 355 3.71 30.80 -1.53
C ALA A 355 2.47 30.04 -0.99
N GLY A 356 2.15 28.86 -1.53
CA GLY A 356 0.98 28.09 -1.10
C GLY A 356 -0.37 28.71 -1.46
N SER A 357 -0.42 29.58 -2.47
CA SER A 357 -1.65 30.27 -2.90
C SER A 357 -2.69 29.34 -3.52
N ALA A 358 -2.28 28.17 -4.03
CA ALA A 358 -3.13 27.10 -4.50
C ALA A 358 -2.36 25.78 -4.45
N CYS A 359 -3.10 24.69 -4.39
CA CYS A 359 -2.54 23.34 -4.53
C CYS A 359 -3.55 22.41 -5.18
N LEU A 360 -3.07 21.30 -5.70
CA LEU A 360 -3.90 20.22 -6.18
C LEU A 360 -3.22 18.88 -5.87
N TYR A 361 -4.00 17.90 -5.46
CA TYR A 361 -3.56 16.56 -5.18
C TYR A 361 -4.55 15.56 -5.79
N MET A 362 -4.03 14.64 -6.57
CA MET A 362 -4.77 13.52 -7.14
C MET A 362 -3.90 12.28 -7.04
N GLN A 363 -4.53 11.14 -6.86
CA GLN A 363 -3.85 9.88 -6.62
C GLN A 363 -4.42 8.79 -7.51
N ASP A 364 -3.55 8.02 -8.10
CA ASP A 364 -3.89 6.86 -8.93
C ASP A 364 -2.92 5.71 -8.68
N THR A 365 -3.43 4.49 -8.63
CA THR A 365 -2.61 3.28 -8.71
C THR A 365 -2.50 2.84 -10.17
N TRP A 366 -1.25 2.57 -10.60
CA TRP A 366 -0.90 2.22 -11.97
C TRP A 366 -0.27 0.83 -12.05
N CYS A 367 -0.58 0.10 -13.12
CA CYS A 367 0.13 -1.11 -13.50
C CYS A 367 1.10 -0.81 -14.64
N ILE A 368 2.33 -1.32 -14.55
CA ILE A 368 3.31 -1.27 -15.64
C ILE A 368 2.90 -2.30 -16.69
N GLY A 369 2.61 -1.84 -17.88
CA GLY A 369 2.36 -2.72 -19.02
C GLY A 369 3.59 -2.91 -19.89
N ALA A 370 3.48 -3.77 -20.92
CA ALA A 370 4.56 -4.01 -21.88
C ALA A 370 4.94 -2.72 -22.64
N ASP A 371 3.95 -2.01 -23.17
CA ASP A 371 4.15 -0.83 -24.04
C ASP A 371 3.65 0.48 -23.41
N ALA A 372 2.77 0.44 -22.43
CA ALA A 372 2.15 1.62 -21.79
C ALA A 372 1.72 1.32 -20.36
N GLY A 373 1.65 2.37 -19.51
CA GLY A 373 1.05 2.32 -18.19
C GLY A 373 -0.46 2.24 -18.23
N GLU A 374 -1.06 1.47 -17.30
CA GLU A 374 -2.50 1.33 -17.12
C GLU A 374 -2.91 1.90 -15.76
N PRO A 375 -3.69 2.99 -15.69
CA PRO A 375 -4.32 3.38 -14.43
C PRO A 375 -5.41 2.37 -14.08
N LEU A 376 -5.44 1.89 -12.84
CA LEU A 376 -6.37 0.84 -12.41
C LEU A 376 -7.79 1.36 -12.15
N ALA A 377 -7.94 2.66 -11.89
CA ALA A 377 -9.24 3.32 -11.75
C ALA A 377 -9.71 3.92 -13.08
N SER A 378 -10.97 3.73 -13.41
CA SER A 378 -11.61 4.30 -14.61
C SER A 378 -12.36 5.62 -14.33
N VAL A 379 -12.13 6.23 -13.16
CA VAL A 379 -12.75 7.50 -12.77
C VAL A 379 -12.06 8.66 -13.50
N PRO A 380 -12.80 9.61 -14.09
CA PRO A 380 -12.22 10.74 -14.80
C PRO A 380 -11.22 11.55 -13.96
N LEU A 381 -10.21 12.10 -14.61
CA LEU A 381 -9.26 13.03 -13.99
C LEU A 381 -9.91 14.42 -13.93
N ALA A 382 -10.65 14.68 -12.87
CA ALA A 382 -11.46 15.89 -12.68
C ALA A 382 -11.52 16.30 -11.20
N ILE A 383 -11.97 17.52 -10.97
CA ILE A 383 -12.41 17.99 -9.66
C ILE A 383 -13.91 17.82 -9.62
N PHE A 384 -14.45 17.17 -8.61
CA PHE A 384 -15.84 16.79 -8.48
C PHE A 384 -16.62 17.77 -7.58
N ASP A 385 -17.93 17.77 -7.66
CA ASP A 385 -18.81 18.63 -6.85
C ASP A 385 -19.82 17.87 -5.97
N GLY A 386 -19.76 16.55 -6.01
CA GLY A 386 -20.66 15.69 -5.23
C GLY A 386 -22.04 15.45 -5.86
N HIS A 387 -22.26 15.88 -7.10
CA HIS A 387 -23.54 15.70 -7.81
C HIS A 387 -23.50 14.59 -8.85
N GLU A 388 -22.32 14.13 -9.24
CA GLU A 388 -22.21 13.04 -10.20
C GLU A 388 -22.71 11.72 -9.60
N PRO A 389 -23.59 11.02 -10.32
CA PRO A 389 -23.97 9.68 -9.89
C PRO A 389 -22.80 8.71 -10.08
N PRO A 390 -22.66 7.70 -9.20
CA PRO A 390 -21.73 6.63 -9.44
C PRO A 390 -22.06 5.96 -10.79
N PRO A 391 -21.07 5.44 -11.52
CA PRO A 391 -21.34 4.62 -12.68
C PRO A 391 -22.24 3.46 -12.27
N PRO A 392 -23.09 2.93 -13.19
CA PRO A 392 -23.92 1.79 -12.89
C PRO A 392 -23.05 0.69 -12.30
N THR A 393 -23.37 0.24 -11.10
CA THR A 393 -22.62 -0.77 -10.35
C THR A 393 -22.39 -1.99 -11.22
N LEU A 394 -21.17 -2.45 -11.31
CA LEU A 394 -20.87 -3.81 -11.71
C LEU A 394 -21.57 -4.71 -10.70
N ASP A 395 -22.68 -5.30 -11.10
CA ASP A 395 -23.46 -6.23 -10.29
C ASP A 395 -22.59 -7.46 -10.02
N HIS A 396 -21.99 -7.54 -8.83
CA HIS A 396 -21.23 -8.69 -8.38
C HIS A 396 -22.12 -9.92 -8.03
N THR A 397 -23.39 -9.91 -8.48
CA THR A 397 -24.37 -10.99 -8.22
C THR A 397 -24.43 -12.06 -9.31
N THR A 398 -23.60 -12.03 -10.36
CA THR A 398 -23.59 -13.07 -11.39
C THR A 398 -22.33 -13.91 -11.35
N GLY A 399 -22.23 -14.75 -10.35
CA GLY A 399 -21.21 -15.79 -10.20
C GLY A 399 -21.76 -16.99 -9.46
N GLY A 400 -22.88 -17.56 -9.96
CA GLY A 400 -23.50 -18.72 -9.35
C GLY A 400 -24.39 -19.47 -10.34
N THR A 401 -23.83 -20.30 -11.19
CA THR A 401 -24.46 -21.56 -11.69
C THR A 401 -23.37 -22.59 -11.87
#